data_60b580074e726f397f50503ce99d9640
#
_entry.id   60b580074e726f397f50503ce99d9640
#
_cell.length_a   1.000
_cell.length_b   1.000
_cell.length_c   1.000
_cell.angle_alpha   90.00
_cell.angle_beta   90.00
_cell.angle_gamma   90.00
#
_symmetry.space_group_name_H-M   'P 1'
#
loop_
_entity.id
_entity.type
_entity.pdbx_description
1 polymer ?
#
loop_
_entity_poly.entity_id
_entity_poly.type
_entity_poly.pdbx_seq_one_letter_code
_entity_poly.pdbx_strand_id
1 'polypeptide(L)'
;MSIDQDDNFLSAAKEAQDQQRKTLYKYLGFLSLCILVGLFLFFISSFVADETLLDDKISENEENKTFDCLDKDKDTEFCKTRSNAMKLISSLDKIIQDLENKNAKIWNKESYEKLIKSFEIGNRSFNAERYLKAYEELLITENLSKKLIKEAAEILNEGLRLGLDFLDRGEINQAKGKFQEAQLIEPNNPLVIEGLERARVYNEIINEINQAKKLIGDELLDEAYIKINNAYLKDQKNKIAIKA
;
A
#
# COMPACT_ATOMS: atom_id res chain seq x y z
N MET A 1 53.37 -32.05 49.23
CA MET A 1 53.75 -31.19 48.09
C MET A 1 53.34 -31.94 46.81
N SER A 2 52.04 -32.18 46.56
CA SER A 2 51.57 -32.85 45.34
C SER A 2 50.09 -32.55 44.98
N ILE A 3 49.48 -31.52 45.50
CA ILE A 3 48.07 -31.19 45.28
C ILE A 3 47.91 -30.11 44.16
N ASP A 4 48.94 -29.28 43.88
CA ASP A 4 48.85 -28.20 42.88
C ASP A 4 49.07 -28.66 41.42
N GLN A 5 49.54 -29.90 41.16
CA GLN A 5 49.73 -30.37 39.78
C GLN A 5 48.46 -30.96 39.15
N ASP A 6 47.56 -31.53 39.93
CA ASP A 6 46.33 -32.15 39.45
C ASP A 6 45.28 -31.09 39.03
N ASP A 7 45.19 -29.97 39.74
CA ASP A 7 44.27 -28.90 39.37
C ASP A 7 44.67 -28.16 38.07
N ASN A 8 45.93 -28.02 37.80
CA ASN A 8 46.41 -27.45 36.53
C ASN A 8 46.13 -28.35 35.32
N PHE A 9 46.21 -29.69 35.49
CA PHE A 9 45.92 -30.63 34.43
C PHE A 9 44.42 -30.66 34.10
N LEU A 10 43.56 -30.60 35.11
CA LEU A 10 42.09 -30.56 34.95
C LEU A 10 41.60 -29.27 34.28
N SER A 11 42.26 -28.14 34.60
CA SER A 11 41.91 -26.85 33.98
C SER A 11 42.32 -26.82 32.49
N ALA A 12 43.51 -27.29 32.15
CA ALA A 12 43.97 -27.40 30.77
C ALA A 12 43.13 -28.38 29.91
N ALA A 13 42.68 -29.49 30.51
CA ALA A 13 41.77 -30.42 29.83
C ALA A 13 40.41 -29.84 29.55
N LYS A 14 39.84 -29.03 30.47
CA LYS A 14 38.58 -28.29 30.28
C LYS A 14 38.71 -27.22 29.21
N GLU A 15 39.79 -26.45 29.17
CA GLU A 15 40.02 -25.46 28.13
C GLU A 15 40.16 -26.08 26.74
N ALA A 16 40.86 -27.19 26.62
CA ALA A 16 41.01 -27.93 25.36
C ALA A 16 39.61 -28.45 24.87
N GLN A 17 38.79 -28.95 25.79
CA GLN A 17 37.45 -29.45 25.49
C GLN A 17 36.50 -28.32 25.06
N ASP A 18 36.58 -27.11 25.66
CA ASP A 18 35.82 -25.93 25.31
C ASP A 18 36.26 -25.36 23.94
N GLN A 19 37.51 -25.38 23.64
CA GLN A 19 38.07 -25.01 22.33
C GLN A 19 37.54 -25.95 21.21
N GLN A 20 37.54 -27.27 21.48
CA GLN A 20 36.98 -28.24 20.53
C GLN A 20 35.46 -28.03 20.31
N ARG A 21 34.71 -27.76 21.34
CA ARG A 21 33.28 -27.44 21.22
C ARG A 21 33.05 -26.19 20.40
N LYS A 22 33.79 -25.12 20.65
CA LYS A 22 33.67 -23.86 19.88
C LYS A 22 34.00 -24.04 18.39
N THR A 23 34.99 -24.84 18.05
CA THR A 23 35.30 -25.18 16.66
C THR A 23 34.20 -26.04 16.04
N LEU A 24 33.66 -27.02 16.76
CA LEU A 24 32.58 -27.88 16.29
C LEU A 24 31.31 -27.05 15.99
N TYR A 25 30.95 -26.12 16.84
CA TYR A 25 29.79 -25.22 16.62
C TYR A 25 29.98 -24.28 15.42
N LYS A 26 31.22 -23.82 15.15
CA LYS A 26 31.52 -23.05 13.94
C LYS A 26 31.32 -23.87 12.66
N TYR A 27 31.76 -25.13 12.65
CA TYR A 27 31.61 -26.03 11.49
C TYR A 27 30.14 -26.44 11.31
N LEU A 28 29.39 -26.71 12.40
CA LEU A 28 27.95 -26.97 12.35
C LEU A 28 27.15 -25.77 11.84
N GLY A 29 27.50 -24.56 12.26
CA GLY A 29 26.89 -23.31 11.78
C GLY A 29 27.15 -23.09 10.31
N PHE A 30 28.38 -23.34 9.83
CA PHE A 30 28.72 -23.22 8.41
C PHE A 30 28.01 -24.27 7.55
N LEU A 31 27.92 -25.51 8.04
CA LEU A 31 27.20 -26.61 7.35
C LEU A 31 25.68 -26.27 7.26
N SER A 32 25.09 -25.76 8.31
CA SER A 32 23.68 -25.32 8.33
C SER A 32 23.43 -24.21 7.31
N LEU A 33 24.35 -23.24 7.21
CA LEU A 33 24.25 -22.16 6.23
C LEU A 33 24.33 -22.68 4.78
N CYS A 34 25.25 -23.64 4.51
CA CYS A 34 25.37 -24.25 3.18
C CYS A 34 24.10 -25.04 2.80
N ILE A 35 23.46 -25.73 3.75
CA ILE A 35 22.21 -26.45 3.52
C ILE A 35 21.07 -25.48 3.20
N LEU A 36 20.97 -24.36 3.94
CA LEU A 36 19.96 -23.34 3.68
C LEU A 36 20.14 -22.67 2.32
N VAL A 37 21.38 -22.37 1.92
CA VAL A 37 21.68 -21.82 0.59
C VAL A 37 21.37 -22.86 -0.50
N GLY A 38 21.71 -24.13 -0.30
CA GLY A 38 21.37 -25.20 -1.23
C GLY A 38 19.86 -25.40 -1.39
N LEU A 39 19.10 -25.37 -0.30
CA LEU A 39 17.63 -25.44 -0.34
C LEU A 39 17.04 -24.22 -1.04
N PHE A 40 17.58 -23.03 -0.79
CA PHE A 40 17.14 -21.80 -1.44
C PHE A 40 17.38 -21.82 -2.95
N LEU A 41 18.55 -22.28 -3.40
CA LEU A 41 18.85 -22.45 -4.83
C LEU A 41 17.99 -23.55 -5.47
N PHE A 42 17.71 -24.65 -4.75
CA PHE A 42 16.81 -25.70 -5.21
C PHE A 42 15.36 -25.18 -5.34
N PHE A 43 14.90 -24.35 -4.39
CA PHE A 43 13.58 -23.72 -4.44
C PHE A 43 13.46 -22.76 -5.63
N ILE A 44 14.49 -21.93 -5.88
CA ILE A 44 14.53 -21.04 -7.06
C ILE A 44 14.51 -21.86 -8.35
N SER A 45 15.31 -22.92 -8.43
CA SER A 45 15.35 -23.81 -9.59
C SER A 45 14.01 -24.53 -9.83
N SER A 46 13.30 -24.96 -8.78
CA SER A 46 11.96 -25.53 -8.88
C SER A 46 10.92 -24.52 -9.33
N PHE A 47 11.03 -23.27 -8.87
CA PHE A 47 10.10 -22.20 -9.25
C PHE A 47 10.29 -21.74 -10.70
N VAL A 48 11.53 -21.74 -11.18
CA VAL A 48 11.87 -21.42 -12.58
C VAL A 48 11.52 -22.58 -13.53
N ALA A 49 11.60 -23.83 -13.06
CA ALA A 49 11.25 -25.00 -13.88
C ALA A 49 9.74 -25.16 -14.11
N ASP A 50 8.89 -24.66 -13.18
CA ASP A 50 7.43 -24.75 -13.32
C ASP A 50 6.87 -23.70 -14.31
N GLU A 51 7.59 -22.58 -14.55
CA GLU A 51 7.22 -21.61 -15.59
C GLU A 51 7.55 -22.05 -17.02
N THR A 52 8.49 -23.03 -17.19
CA THR A 52 8.88 -23.49 -18.53
C THR A 52 8.07 -24.69 -19.03
N LEU A 53 7.34 -25.39 -18.16
CA LEU A 53 6.55 -26.58 -18.56
C LEU A 53 5.12 -26.29 -19.02
N LEU A 54 4.65 -25.06 -18.92
CA LEU A 54 3.35 -24.62 -19.45
C LEU A 54 3.42 -24.02 -20.85
N ASP A 55 4.63 -23.74 -21.37
CA ASP A 55 4.82 -23.06 -22.67
C ASP A 55 5.04 -24.04 -23.86
N ASP A 56 5.24 -25.35 -23.61
CA ASP A 56 5.64 -26.28 -24.67
C ASP A 56 4.49 -27.10 -25.31
N LYS A 57 3.22 -26.79 -25.02
CA LYS A 57 2.09 -27.54 -25.64
C LYS A 57 1.15 -26.74 -26.53
N ILE A 58 1.42 -25.46 -26.76
CA ILE A 58 0.64 -24.67 -27.73
C ILE A 58 1.60 -23.87 -28.61
N SER A 59 2.36 -24.50 -29.46
CA SER A 59 2.99 -23.82 -30.58
C SER A 59 3.76 -24.78 -31.49
N GLU A 60 3.06 -25.62 -32.20
CA GLU A 60 3.55 -26.11 -33.50
C GLU A 60 2.41 -25.92 -34.50
N ASN A 61 2.32 -24.75 -35.09
CA ASN A 61 1.85 -24.42 -36.44
C ASN A 61 1.38 -22.96 -36.54
N GLU A 62 2.27 -22.00 -36.37
CA GLU A 62 2.14 -20.72 -37.07
C GLU A 62 3.50 -20.30 -37.58
N GLU A 63 3.66 -20.39 -38.91
CA GLU A 63 4.79 -19.86 -39.65
C GLU A 63 5.08 -18.43 -39.21
N ASN A 64 6.33 -18.12 -38.88
CA ASN A 64 6.90 -16.82 -38.62
C ASN A 64 6.68 -15.89 -39.83
N LYS A 65 5.46 -15.36 -39.99
CA LYS A 65 5.18 -14.20 -40.82
C LYS A 65 5.24 -12.96 -39.95
N THR A 66 6.35 -12.22 -40.04
CA THR A 66 6.41 -10.83 -39.59
C THR A 66 5.35 -10.04 -40.35
N PHE A 67 4.11 -9.97 -39.80
CA PHE A 67 3.04 -9.15 -40.33
C PHE A 67 3.37 -7.69 -40.00
N ASP A 68 3.85 -6.97 -41.01
CA ASP A 68 3.97 -5.52 -40.96
C ASP A 68 2.55 -4.91 -41.10
N CYS A 69 2.02 -4.35 -39.98
CA CYS A 69 0.71 -3.70 -39.97
C CYS A 69 0.72 -2.32 -40.70
N LEU A 70 1.53 -2.19 -41.77
CA LEU A 70 1.58 -1.05 -42.64
C LEU A 70 0.43 -1.11 -43.65
N ASP A 71 -0.26 -0.04 -43.79
CA ASP A 71 -1.36 0.43 -44.64
C ASP A 71 -2.27 -0.56 -45.43
N LYS A 72 -1.83 -1.75 -45.85
CA LYS A 72 -2.63 -2.73 -46.61
C LYS A 72 -3.32 -3.79 -45.74
N ASP A 73 -2.84 -4.05 -44.52
CA ASP A 73 -3.32 -5.14 -43.67
C ASP A 73 -3.96 -4.65 -42.35
N LYS A 74 -4.35 -3.37 -42.27
CA LYS A 74 -4.97 -2.77 -41.07
C LYS A 74 -6.25 -3.47 -40.61
N ASP A 75 -6.92 -4.20 -41.50
CA ASP A 75 -8.18 -4.90 -41.23
C ASP A 75 -8.00 -6.35 -40.78
N THR A 76 -6.77 -6.87 -40.70
CA THR A 76 -6.57 -8.21 -40.19
C THR A 76 -6.83 -8.27 -38.68
N GLU A 77 -7.38 -9.39 -38.21
CA GLU A 77 -7.62 -9.68 -36.77
C GLU A 77 -6.38 -9.42 -35.92
N PHE A 78 -5.21 -9.80 -36.43
CA PHE A 78 -3.92 -9.59 -35.81
C PHE A 78 -3.61 -8.11 -35.58
N CYS A 79 -3.75 -7.27 -36.62
CA CYS A 79 -3.47 -5.85 -36.50
C CYS A 79 -4.48 -5.12 -35.62
N LYS A 80 -5.74 -5.53 -35.64
CA LYS A 80 -6.77 -5.03 -34.70
C LYS A 80 -6.43 -5.36 -33.25
N THR A 81 -6.05 -6.60 -32.99
CA THR A 81 -5.67 -7.04 -31.64
C THR A 81 -4.44 -6.31 -31.12
N ARG A 82 -3.40 -6.15 -31.96
CA ARG A 82 -2.22 -5.34 -31.64
C ARG A 82 -2.60 -3.90 -31.29
N SER A 83 -3.43 -3.26 -32.12
CA SER A 83 -3.88 -1.89 -31.89
C SER A 83 -4.69 -1.77 -30.58
N ASN A 84 -5.56 -2.72 -30.29
CA ASN A 84 -6.36 -2.73 -29.07
C ASN A 84 -5.50 -2.94 -27.84
N ALA A 85 -4.54 -3.88 -27.86
CA ALA A 85 -3.60 -4.10 -26.79
C ALA A 85 -2.75 -2.83 -26.53
N MET A 86 -2.25 -2.18 -27.56
CA MET A 86 -1.46 -0.94 -27.44
C MET A 86 -2.25 0.20 -26.79
N LYS A 87 -3.52 0.38 -27.19
CA LYS A 87 -4.42 1.39 -26.60
C LYS A 87 -4.67 1.08 -25.12
N LEU A 88 -4.86 -0.20 -24.79
CA LEU A 88 -5.13 -0.64 -23.43
C LEU A 88 -3.89 -0.44 -22.54
N ILE A 89 -2.67 -0.73 -23.02
CA ILE A 89 -1.41 -0.43 -22.32
C ILE A 89 -1.35 1.05 -21.97
N SER A 90 -1.53 1.93 -22.97
CA SER A 90 -1.46 3.38 -22.74
C SER A 90 -2.51 3.91 -21.76
N SER A 91 -3.71 3.30 -21.73
CA SER A 91 -4.76 3.62 -20.78
C SER A 91 -4.41 3.16 -19.37
N LEU A 92 -3.93 1.92 -19.25
CA LEU A 92 -3.57 1.32 -17.97
C LEU A 92 -2.37 2.00 -17.31
N ASP A 93 -1.37 2.43 -18.08
CA ASP A 93 -0.25 3.24 -17.56
C ASP A 93 -0.76 4.48 -16.81
N LYS A 94 -1.69 5.21 -17.38
CA LYS A 94 -2.28 6.40 -16.75
C LYS A 94 -3.06 6.06 -15.48
N ILE A 95 -3.80 4.95 -15.51
CA ILE A 95 -4.58 4.48 -14.37
C ILE A 95 -3.64 4.04 -13.24
N ILE A 96 -2.56 3.33 -13.56
CA ILE A 96 -1.56 2.90 -12.58
C ILE A 96 -0.91 4.11 -11.92
N GLN A 97 -0.51 5.13 -12.69
CA GLN A 97 0.01 6.39 -12.15
C GLN A 97 -0.99 7.11 -11.24
N ASP A 98 -2.29 7.14 -11.60
CA ASP A 98 -3.32 7.70 -10.73
C ASP A 98 -3.48 6.92 -9.42
N LEU A 99 -3.46 5.59 -9.48
CA LEU A 99 -3.50 4.72 -8.30
C LEU A 99 -2.25 4.88 -7.41
N GLU A 100 -1.07 5.11 -8.00
CA GLU A 100 0.15 5.45 -7.25
C GLU A 100 0.00 6.78 -6.53
N ASN A 101 -0.49 7.81 -7.19
CA ASN A 101 -0.76 9.11 -6.60
C ASN A 101 -1.80 9.04 -5.48
N LYS A 102 -2.73 8.09 -5.56
CA LYS A 102 -3.72 7.76 -4.52
C LYS A 102 -3.18 6.81 -3.45
N ASN A 103 -1.87 6.54 -3.44
CA ASN A 103 -1.21 5.67 -2.47
C ASN A 103 -1.78 4.24 -2.39
N ALA A 104 -2.22 3.65 -3.52
CA ALA A 104 -2.82 2.31 -3.57
C ALA A 104 -1.95 1.24 -2.91
N LYS A 105 -0.63 1.36 -3.03
CA LYS A 105 0.36 0.50 -2.38
C LYS A 105 0.29 0.52 -0.84
N ILE A 106 -0.29 1.58 -0.24
CA ILE A 106 -0.40 1.73 1.22
C ILE A 106 -1.72 1.15 1.71
N TRP A 107 -2.85 1.52 1.10
CA TRP A 107 -4.17 1.13 1.59
C TRP A 107 -4.67 -0.22 1.03
N ASN A 108 -4.14 -0.70 -0.12
CA ASN A 108 -4.44 -2.04 -0.65
C ASN A 108 -3.24 -2.63 -1.40
N LYS A 109 -2.16 -2.90 -0.65
CA LYS A 109 -0.89 -3.41 -1.17
C LYS A 109 -1.06 -4.66 -2.02
N GLU A 110 -1.82 -5.65 -1.53
CA GLU A 110 -1.97 -6.94 -2.19
C GLU A 110 -2.62 -6.82 -3.57
N SER A 111 -3.75 -6.08 -3.65
CA SER A 111 -4.45 -5.88 -4.93
C SER A 111 -3.63 -5.03 -5.90
N TYR A 112 -2.88 -4.05 -5.37
CA TYR A 112 -2.00 -3.22 -6.18
C TYR A 112 -0.83 -4.02 -6.77
N GLU A 113 -0.18 -4.89 -5.97
CA GLU A 113 0.89 -5.76 -6.47
C GLU A 113 0.40 -6.76 -7.52
N LYS A 114 -0.83 -7.31 -7.35
CA LYS A 114 -1.48 -8.14 -8.37
C LYS A 114 -1.73 -7.37 -9.67
N LEU A 115 -2.19 -6.12 -9.58
CA LEU A 115 -2.39 -5.24 -10.72
C LEU A 115 -1.08 -5.04 -11.50
N ILE A 116 0.00 -4.68 -10.80
CA ILE A 116 1.31 -4.44 -11.43
C ILE A 116 1.84 -5.71 -12.10
N LYS A 117 1.78 -6.86 -11.39
CA LYS A 117 2.22 -8.15 -11.96
C LYS A 117 1.44 -8.51 -13.23
N SER A 118 0.12 -8.35 -13.23
CA SER A 118 -0.72 -8.62 -14.40
C SER A 118 -0.36 -7.70 -15.57
N PHE A 119 -0.14 -6.41 -15.30
CA PHE A 119 0.30 -5.44 -16.31
C PHE A 119 1.66 -5.78 -16.93
N GLU A 120 2.63 -6.20 -16.10
CA GLU A 120 3.95 -6.63 -16.57
C GLU A 120 3.87 -7.89 -17.46
N ILE A 121 2.99 -8.84 -17.15
CA ILE A 121 2.77 -10.04 -17.97
C ILE A 121 2.19 -9.64 -19.33
N GLY A 122 1.18 -8.76 -19.34
CA GLY A 122 0.59 -8.22 -20.56
C GLY A 122 1.62 -7.52 -21.44
N ASN A 123 2.45 -6.64 -20.85
CA ASN A 123 3.51 -5.93 -21.56
C ASN A 123 4.58 -6.88 -22.12
N ARG A 124 5.00 -7.90 -21.36
CA ARG A 124 5.94 -8.93 -21.86
C ARG A 124 5.37 -9.68 -23.04
N SER A 125 4.09 -10.08 -22.98
CA SER A 125 3.42 -10.76 -24.08
C SER A 125 3.32 -9.87 -25.31
N PHE A 126 3.05 -8.58 -25.14
CA PHE A 126 3.00 -7.58 -26.22
C PHE A 126 4.37 -7.42 -26.91
N ASN A 127 5.45 -7.27 -26.11
CA ASN A 127 6.82 -7.15 -26.61
C ASN A 127 7.34 -8.43 -27.29
N ALA A 128 6.77 -9.58 -26.94
CA ALA A 128 7.03 -10.87 -27.60
C ALA A 128 6.11 -11.10 -28.82
N GLU A 129 5.38 -10.07 -29.29
CA GLU A 129 4.47 -10.09 -30.43
C GLU A 129 3.28 -11.06 -30.28
N ARG A 130 3.04 -11.58 -29.06
CA ARG A 130 1.88 -12.43 -28.71
C ARG A 130 0.66 -11.58 -28.37
N TYR A 131 0.14 -10.85 -29.35
CA TYR A 131 -0.83 -9.76 -29.12
C TYR A 131 -2.18 -10.23 -28.57
N LEU A 132 -2.67 -11.43 -28.93
CA LEU A 132 -3.90 -11.98 -28.37
C LEU A 132 -3.72 -12.25 -26.86
N LYS A 133 -2.65 -12.95 -26.48
CA LYS A 133 -2.34 -13.22 -25.07
C LYS A 133 -2.11 -11.90 -24.29
N ALA A 134 -1.41 -10.95 -24.88
CA ALA A 134 -1.22 -9.62 -24.29
C ALA A 134 -2.56 -8.93 -24.02
N TYR A 135 -3.48 -8.94 -24.99
CA TYR A 135 -4.79 -8.31 -24.86
C TYR A 135 -5.62 -8.95 -23.76
N GLU A 136 -5.63 -10.29 -23.66
CA GLU A 136 -6.33 -11.03 -22.60
C GLU A 136 -5.80 -10.68 -21.19
N GLU A 137 -4.48 -10.67 -20.99
CA GLU A 137 -3.83 -10.29 -19.71
C GLU A 137 -4.11 -8.82 -19.36
N LEU A 138 -4.09 -7.92 -20.35
CA LEU A 138 -4.40 -6.52 -20.13
C LEU A 138 -5.87 -6.29 -19.77
N LEU A 139 -6.80 -7.10 -20.26
CA LEU A 139 -8.21 -7.06 -19.82
C LEU A 139 -8.35 -7.48 -18.34
N ILE A 140 -7.56 -8.46 -17.88
CA ILE A 140 -7.51 -8.82 -16.46
C ILE A 140 -7.00 -7.62 -15.64
N THR A 141 -5.93 -6.98 -16.12
CA THR A 141 -5.38 -5.77 -15.50
C THR A 141 -6.40 -4.64 -15.44
N GLU A 142 -7.17 -4.43 -16.51
CA GLU A 142 -8.24 -3.43 -16.54
C GLU A 142 -9.31 -3.70 -15.48
N ASN A 143 -9.71 -4.95 -15.30
CA ASN A 143 -10.69 -5.31 -14.27
C ASN A 143 -10.15 -5.09 -12.85
N LEU A 144 -8.88 -5.42 -12.59
CA LEU A 144 -8.22 -5.15 -11.31
C LEU A 144 -8.14 -3.64 -11.04
N SER A 145 -7.79 -2.85 -12.05
CA SER A 145 -7.71 -1.39 -11.92
C SER A 145 -9.07 -0.75 -11.61
N LYS A 146 -10.14 -1.17 -12.30
CA LYS A 146 -11.51 -0.70 -12.04
C LYS A 146 -11.93 -0.99 -10.59
N LYS A 147 -11.57 -2.16 -10.06
CA LYS A 147 -11.85 -2.51 -8.67
C LYS A 147 -11.12 -1.59 -7.71
N LEU A 148 -9.82 -1.35 -7.89
CA LEU A 148 -9.03 -0.45 -7.04
C LEU A 148 -9.52 1.01 -7.10
N ILE A 149 -9.88 1.51 -8.28
CA ILE A 149 -10.47 2.86 -8.43
C ILE A 149 -11.76 2.98 -7.61
N LYS A 150 -12.62 1.96 -7.68
CA LYS A 150 -13.87 1.95 -6.91
C LYS A 150 -13.60 1.94 -5.40
N GLU A 151 -12.70 1.10 -4.93
CA GLU A 151 -12.28 1.03 -3.52
C GLU A 151 -11.70 2.36 -3.03
N ALA A 152 -10.85 3.03 -3.83
CA ALA A 152 -10.33 4.36 -3.50
C ALA A 152 -11.46 5.39 -3.30
N ALA A 153 -12.44 5.40 -4.21
CA ALA A 153 -13.58 6.30 -4.09
C ALA A 153 -14.45 6.00 -2.85
N GLU A 154 -14.63 4.71 -2.51
CA GLU A 154 -15.36 4.30 -1.31
C GLU A 154 -14.64 4.75 -0.03
N ILE A 155 -13.32 4.54 0.09
CA ILE A 155 -12.50 4.97 1.23
C ILE A 155 -12.59 6.49 1.39
N LEU A 156 -12.44 7.27 0.31
CA LEU A 156 -12.52 8.72 0.35
C LEU A 156 -13.89 9.21 0.83
N ASN A 157 -14.96 8.72 0.20
CA ASN A 157 -16.32 9.15 0.50
C ASN A 157 -16.75 8.74 1.91
N GLU A 158 -16.43 7.52 2.33
CA GLU A 158 -16.74 7.04 3.68
C GLU A 158 -15.91 7.78 4.73
N GLY A 159 -14.62 8.02 4.46
CA GLY A 159 -13.75 8.80 5.35
C GLY A 159 -14.28 10.22 5.58
N LEU A 160 -14.71 10.90 4.53
CA LEU A 160 -15.33 12.22 4.63
C LEU A 160 -16.65 12.17 5.40
N ARG A 161 -17.54 11.26 5.05
CA ARG A 161 -18.86 11.14 5.68
C ARG A 161 -18.76 10.81 7.17
N LEU A 162 -18.00 9.79 7.53
CA LEU A 162 -17.81 9.36 8.92
C LEU A 162 -17.01 10.39 9.72
N GLY A 163 -15.98 11.01 9.10
CA GLY A 163 -15.20 12.06 9.72
C GLY A 163 -16.08 13.23 10.17
N LEU A 164 -16.99 13.70 9.32
CA LEU A 164 -17.96 14.75 9.66
C LEU A 164 -18.95 14.30 10.74
N ASP A 165 -19.48 13.10 10.65
CA ASP A 165 -20.42 12.55 11.64
C ASP A 165 -19.77 12.45 13.03
N PHE A 166 -18.53 11.98 13.11
CA PHE A 166 -17.75 11.95 14.36
C PHE A 166 -17.45 13.34 14.90
N LEU A 167 -17.13 14.34 14.04
CA LEU A 167 -16.98 15.74 14.48
C LEU A 167 -18.25 16.28 15.10
N ASP A 168 -19.39 16.03 14.48
CA ASP A 168 -20.69 16.49 14.97
C ASP A 168 -21.06 15.87 16.33
N ARG A 169 -20.58 14.68 16.61
CA ARG A 169 -20.74 13.99 17.91
C ARG A 169 -19.66 14.34 18.94
N GLY A 170 -18.64 15.08 18.56
CA GLY A 170 -17.50 15.40 19.42
C GLY A 170 -16.49 14.25 19.59
N GLU A 171 -16.54 13.24 18.75
CA GLU A 171 -15.67 12.07 18.76
C GLU A 171 -14.38 12.33 17.95
N ILE A 172 -13.56 13.29 18.43
CA ILE A 172 -12.50 13.95 17.67
C ILE A 172 -11.42 12.98 17.18
N ASN A 173 -11.03 12.01 18.00
CA ASN A 173 -10.00 11.03 17.59
C ASN A 173 -10.50 10.14 16.46
N GLN A 174 -11.76 9.74 16.47
CA GLN A 174 -12.37 8.95 15.41
C GLN A 174 -12.55 9.80 14.14
N ALA A 175 -13.00 11.05 14.27
CA ALA A 175 -13.07 12.00 13.16
C ALA A 175 -11.73 12.16 12.47
N LYS A 176 -10.67 12.43 13.25
CA LYS A 176 -9.31 12.57 12.74
C LYS A 176 -8.83 11.31 12.01
N GLY A 177 -9.07 10.12 12.57
CA GLY A 177 -8.72 8.86 11.94
C GLY A 177 -9.37 8.70 10.57
N LYS A 178 -10.68 9.02 10.46
CA LYS A 178 -11.42 8.92 9.20
C LYS A 178 -10.96 9.92 8.15
N PHE A 179 -10.67 11.16 8.54
CA PHE A 179 -10.08 12.13 7.62
C PHE A 179 -8.65 11.74 7.20
N GLN A 180 -7.87 11.10 8.05
CA GLN A 180 -6.54 10.60 7.69
C GLN A 180 -6.62 9.44 6.69
N GLU A 181 -7.59 8.53 6.81
CA GLU A 181 -7.86 7.50 5.80
C GLU A 181 -8.19 8.14 4.44
N ALA A 182 -9.08 9.15 4.43
CA ALA A 182 -9.42 9.91 3.22
C ALA A 182 -8.21 10.67 2.65
N GLN A 183 -7.34 11.21 3.52
CA GLN A 183 -6.12 11.92 3.14
C GLN A 183 -5.12 11.03 2.41
N LEU A 184 -5.07 9.73 2.71
CA LEU A 184 -4.22 8.79 1.96
C LEU A 184 -4.62 8.70 0.49
N ILE A 185 -5.93 8.80 0.20
CA ILE A 185 -6.45 8.73 -1.16
C ILE A 185 -6.25 10.05 -1.91
N GLU A 186 -6.61 11.17 -1.28
CA GLU A 186 -6.51 12.50 -1.85
C GLU A 186 -5.92 13.50 -0.85
N PRO A 187 -4.59 13.61 -0.76
CA PRO A 187 -3.91 14.46 0.23
C PRO A 187 -4.29 15.94 0.14
N ASN A 188 -4.63 16.42 -1.06
CA ASN A 188 -4.97 17.81 -1.34
C ASN A 188 -6.49 18.05 -1.45
N ASN A 189 -7.33 17.11 -1.04
CA ASN A 189 -8.77 17.28 -1.07
C ASN A 189 -9.20 18.37 -0.07
N PRO A 190 -9.86 19.46 -0.52
CA PRO A 190 -10.20 20.57 0.35
C PRO A 190 -11.10 20.20 1.54
N LEU A 191 -12.01 19.23 1.35
CA LEU A 191 -12.90 18.77 2.42
C LEU A 191 -12.16 17.95 3.48
N VAL A 192 -11.13 17.17 3.07
CA VAL A 192 -10.28 16.45 3.99
C VAL A 192 -9.44 17.41 4.82
N ILE A 193 -8.83 18.41 4.17
CA ILE A 193 -8.02 19.44 4.84
C ILE A 193 -8.89 20.22 5.83
N GLU A 194 -10.09 20.66 5.41
CA GLU A 194 -11.05 21.36 6.28
C GLU A 194 -11.43 20.48 7.47
N GLY A 195 -11.75 19.20 7.24
CA GLY A 195 -12.13 18.26 8.29
C GLY A 195 -11.04 18.06 9.35
N LEU A 196 -9.78 17.91 8.91
CA LEU A 196 -8.64 17.79 9.82
C LEU A 196 -8.41 19.08 10.62
N GLU A 197 -8.55 20.24 9.99
CA GLU A 197 -8.40 21.54 10.69
C GLU A 197 -9.52 21.74 11.72
N ARG A 198 -10.77 21.44 11.38
CA ARG A 198 -11.89 21.47 12.33
C ARG A 198 -11.66 20.53 13.51
N ALA A 199 -11.14 19.31 13.26
CA ALA A 199 -10.77 18.37 14.31
C ALA A 199 -9.63 18.91 15.20
N ARG A 200 -8.69 19.66 14.62
CA ARG A 200 -7.56 20.27 15.35
C ARG A 200 -8.05 21.34 16.34
N VAL A 201 -8.90 22.24 15.92
CA VAL A 201 -9.35 23.38 16.74
C VAL A 201 -10.50 23.04 17.70
N TYR A 202 -11.11 21.88 17.59
CA TYR A 202 -12.31 21.50 18.34
C TYR A 202 -12.16 21.65 19.86
N ASN A 203 -11.06 21.17 20.43
CA ASN A 203 -10.85 21.25 21.88
C ASN A 203 -10.69 22.70 22.37
N GLU A 204 -10.12 23.57 21.53
CA GLU A 204 -10.03 25.00 21.85
C GLU A 204 -11.42 25.64 21.87
N ILE A 205 -12.27 25.29 20.91
CA ILE A 205 -13.66 25.75 20.84
C ILE A 205 -14.45 25.35 22.10
N ILE A 206 -14.34 24.07 22.49
CA ILE A 206 -15.01 23.57 23.71
C ILE A 206 -14.49 24.28 24.95
N ASN A 207 -13.20 24.59 25.04
CA ASN A 207 -12.65 25.35 26.17
C ASN A 207 -13.19 26.78 26.23
N GLU A 208 -13.27 27.53 25.11
CA GLU A 208 -13.88 28.86 25.04
C GLU A 208 -15.33 28.82 25.45
N ILE A 209 -16.13 27.87 24.99
CA ILE A 209 -17.55 27.71 25.35
C ILE A 209 -17.70 27.40 26.86
N ASN A 210 -16.85 26.56 27.44
CA ASN A 210 -16.90 26.25 28.85
C ASN A 210 -16.54 27.48 29.73
N GLN A 211 -15.58 28.29 29.28
CA GLN A 211 -15.27 29.56 29.92
C GLN A 211 -16.45 30.54 29.84
N ALA A 212 -17.07 30.64 28.65
CA ALA A 212 -18.25 31.47 28.49
C ALA A 212 -19.39 31.08 29.45
N LYS A 213 -19.69 29.77 29.55
CA LYS A 213 -20.72 29.27 30.49
C LYS A 213 -20.43 29.64 31.93
N LYS A 214 -19.17 29.64 32.36
CA LYS A 214 -18.78 30.08 33.70
C LYS A 214 -19.03 31.57 33.88
N LEU A 215 -18.61 32.41 32.90
CA LEU A 215 -18.81 33.85 32.92
C LEU A 215 -20.31 34.23 32.95
N ILE A 216 -21.17 33.50 32.24
CA ILE A 216 -22.62 33.66 32.33
C ILE A 216 -23.12 33.40 33.75
N GLY A 217 -22.62 32.36 34.43
CA GLY A 217 -22.94 32.07 35.82
C GLY A 217 -22.45 33.14 36.79
N ASP A 218 -21.41 33.87 36.45
CA ASP A 218 -20.86 35.00 37.22
C ASP A 218 -21.47 36.36 36.80
N GLU A 219 -22.50 36.34 35.92
CA GLU A 219 -23.20 37.52 35.37
C GLU A 219 -22.30 38.44 34.49
N LEU A 220 -21.15 37.98 34.05
CA LEU A 220 -20.19 38.71 33.19
C LEU A 220 -20.51 38.48 31.71
N LEU A 221 -21.62 39.04 31.23
CA LEU A 221 -22.21 38.75 29.93
C LEU A 221 -21.36 39.24 28.75
N ASP A 222 -20.71 40.39 28.86
CA ASP A 222 -19.87 40.94 27.79
C ASP A 222 -18.63 40.06 27.55
N GLU A 223 -18.01 39.61 28.63
CA GLU A 223 -16.85 38.70 28.53
C GLU A 223 -17.26 37.30 28.01
N ALA A 224 -18.43 36.80 28.42
CA ALA A 224 -19.00 35.57 27.90
C ALA A 224 -19.26 35.67 26.40
N TYR A 225 -19.82 36.77 25.90
CA TYR A 225 -20.02 37.00 24.48
C TYR A 225 -18.72 36.97 23.70
N ILE A 226 -17.65 37.60 24.21
CA ILE A 226 -16.32 37.55 23.57
C ILE A 226 -15.85 36.10 23.42
N LYS A 227 -16.03 35.26 24.45
CA LYS A 227 -15.63 33.85 24.43
C LYS A 227 -16.41 33.03 23.40
N ILE A 228 -17.73 33.21 23.34
CA ILE A 228 -18.58 32.54 22.35
C ILE A 228 -18.20 32.98 20.93
N ASN A 229 -17.99 34.26 20.71
CA ASN A 229 -17.59 34.80 19.42
C ASN A 229 -16.22 34.24 18.97
N ASN A 230 -15.25 34.13 19.88
CA ASN A 230 -13.97 33.52 19.61
C ASN A 230 -14.09 32.04 19.20
N ALA A 231 -14.95 31.27 19.89
CA ALA A 231 -15.25 29.89 19.53
C ALA A 231 -15.89 29.80 18.13
N TYR A 232 -16.86 30.64 17.83
CA TYR A 232 -17.54 30.71 16.53
C TYR A 232 -16.56 31.05 15.38
N LEU A 233 -15.70 32.03 15.60
CA LEU A 233 -14.70 32.44 14.57
C LEU A 233 -13.66 31.33 14.25
N LYS A 234 -13.38 30.40 15.19
CA LYS A 234 -12.48 29.29 14.96
C LYS A 234 -13.07 28.22 14.01
N ASP A 235 -14.38 27.95 14.12
CA ASP A 235 -15.12 27.07 13.21
C ASP A 235 -16.57 27.45 13.13
N GLN A 236 -16.92 28.21 12.09
CA GLN A 236 -18.28 28.70 11.85
C GLN A 236 -19.30 27.60 11.53
N LYS A 237 -18.82 26.37 11.26
CA LYS A 237 -19.64 25.15 11.03
C LYS A 237 -19.83 24.32 12.31
N ASN A 238 -19.20 24.70 13.42
CA ASN A 238 -19.27 23.96 14.67
C ASN A 238 -20.68 24.13 15.31
N LYS A 239 -21.41 23.03 15.37
CA LYS A 239 -22.80 23.03 15.87
C LYS A 239 -22.94 23.46 17.34
N ILE A 240 -21.89 23.25 18.15
CA ILE A 240 -21.90 23.64 19.56
C ILE A 240 -21.65 25.14 19.67
N ALA A 241 -20.70 25.70 18.93
CA ALA A 241 -20.43 27.14 18.91
C ALA A 241 -21.61 27.97 18.36
N ILE A 242 -22.32 27.41 17.36
CA ILE A 242 -23.54 28.08 16.79
C ILE A 242 -24.68 28.16 17.80
N LYS A 243 -24.78 27.18 18.71
CA LYS A 243 -25.88 27.08 19.70
C LYS A 243 -25.57 27.74 21.04
N ALA A 244 -24.31 28.09 21.28
CA ALA A 244 -23.86 28.71 22.52
C ALA A 244 -24.27 30.19 22.58
#